data_a747a11d9585506d07cbd967e68c277c
#
_entry.id   a747a11d9585506d07cbd967e68c277c
#
_cell.length_a   1.000
_cell.length_b   1.000
_cell.length_c   1.000
_cell.angle_alpha   90.00
_cell.angle_beta   90.00
_cell.angle_gamma   90.00
#
_symmetry.space_group_name_H-M   'P 1'
#
loop_
_entity.id
_entity.type
_entity.pdbx_description
1 polymer ?
#
loop_
_entity_poly.entity_id
_entity_poly.type
_entity_poly.pdbx_seq_one_letter_code
_entity_poly.pdbx_strand_id
1 'polypeptide(L)'
;MKHIFIVNPHAGARSCETLVRQSLQPYDGTIDYEIYVKQHKGDSREVVRRYRAAFPQEELRFYACGGDGTLREVAIACIGVDGVAFTAFAQGSGNDYVKYYGGADNFRDIGRLLSGTKTPIDVMSVTAKSAGPDHTMLSTETWAMNATHFGLDAKVAVTMNRLRRVPLIGKRMAYPTAVVWGFLTAMRNPCEVWADGVKLNDKVILLCTAANGSHVGGSYNCAPRSLNDDGLMEVCLVRPLPRLKFLRMMDDYKLGRHIDNPKFTPYITYLRARTLTIEGPEGFCISLDGEIVYGTHFDVVNKQHALQFITPE
;
A
#
# COMPACT_ATOMS: atom_id res chain seq x y z
N MET A 1 -23.95 -9.01 14.16
CA MET A 1 -22.74 -8.82 13.32
C MET A 1 -23.14 -8.96 11.88
N LYS A 2 -22.77 -8.01 11.01
CA LYS A 2 -23.12 -8.00 9.60
C LYS A 2 -21.86 -8.03 8.71
N HIS A 3 -21.88 -8.82 7.65
CA HIS A 3 -20.77 -9.01 6.72
C HIS A 3 -21.07 -8.31 5.40
N ILE A 4 -20.18 -7.42 4.95
CA ILE A 4 -20.35 -6.62 3.73
C ILE A 4 -19.19 -6.90 2.77
N PHE A 5 -19.49 -7.51 1.63
CA PHE A 5 -18.51 -7.85 0.60
C PHE A 5 -18.48 -6.74 -0.46
N ILE A 6 -17.42 -5.92 -0.44
CA ILE A 6 -17.21 -4.83 -1.41
C ILE A 6 -16.42 -5.39 -2.58
N VAL A 7 -17.11 -5.64 -3.68
CA VAL A 7 -16.58 -6.35 -4.85
C VAL A 7 -16.14 -5.39 -5.94
N ASN A 8 -14.87 -5.49 -6.33
CA ASN A 8 -14.37 -4.84 -7.54
C ASN A 8 -14.64 -5.75 -8.76
N PRO A 9 -15.57 -5.42 -9.66
CA PRO A 9 -15.93 -6.28 -10.78
C PRO A 9 -14.79 -6.49 -11.80
N HIS A 10 -13.78 -5.62 -11.78
CA HIS A 10 -12.64 -5.66 -12.70
C HIS A 10 -11.40 -6.36 -12.12
N ALA A 11 -11.50 -6.92 -10.91
CA ALA A 11 -10.38 -7.62 -10.28
C ALA A 11 -10.31 -9.09 -10.71
N GLY A 12 -9.06 -9.58 -10.81
CA GLY A 12 -8.79 -10.99 -11.12
C GLY A 12 -8.92 -11.37 -12.59
N ALA A 13 -8.65 -12.65 -12.88
CA ALA A 13 -8.77 -13.23 -14.22
C ALA A 13 -10.19 -13.74 -14.52
N ARG A 14 -11.00 -13.98 -13.48
CA ARG A 14 -12.42 -14.35 -13.54
C ARG A 14 -13.22 -13.24 -12.87
N SER A 15 -14.54 -13.22 -13.11
CA SER A 15 -15.41 -12.28 -12.40
C SER A 15 -15.30 -12.49 -10.88
N CYS A 16 -14.74 -11.49 -10.21
CA CYS A 16 -14.61 -11.50 -8.75
C CYS A 16 -15.98 -11.63 -8.07
N GLU A 17 -17.01 -11.03 -8.64
CA GLU A 17 -18.39 -11.13 -8.14
C GLU A 17 -18.88 -12.59 -8.18
N THR A 18 -18.68 -13.29 -9.30
CA THR A 18 -19.10 -14.69 -9.41
C THR A 18 -18.40 -15.57 -8.38
N LEU A 19 -17.10 -15.34 -8.15
CA LEU A 19 -16.35 -16.08 -7.14
C LEU A 19 -16.86 -15.82 -5.73
N VAL A 20 -17.15 -14.55 -5.38
CA VAL A 20 -17.70 -14.19 -4.07
C VAL A 20 -19.05 -14.84 -3.85
N ARG A 21 -19.97 -14.74 -4.83
CA ARG A 21 -21.31 -15.36 -4.73
C ARG A 21 -21.23 -16.88 -4.56
N GLN A 22 -20.41 -17.56 -5.35
CA GLN A 22 -20.21 -19.01 -5.23
C GLN A 22 -19.62 -19.40 -3.87
N SER A 23 -18.65 -18.65 -3.37
CA SER A 23 -18.01 -18.92 -2.07
C SER A 23 -18.94 -18.65 -0.89
N LEU A 24 -19.93 -17.78 -1.03
CA LEU A 24 -20.92 -17.47 0.01
C LEU A 24 -22.13 -18.43 0.02
N GLN A 25 -22.40 -19.11 -1.08
CA GLN A 25 -23.57 -20.02 -1.21
C GLN A 25 -23.71 -21.02 -0.04
N PRO A 26 -22.63 -21.64 0.50
CA PRO A 26 -22.75 -22.55 1.64
C PRO A 26 -23.21 -21.87 2.94
N TYR A 27 -23.16 -20.55 3.01
CA TYR A 27 -23.48 -19.75 4.20
C TYR A 27 -24.83 -19.03 4.09
N ASP A 28 -25.59 -19.26 3.00
CA ASP A 28 -26.94 -18.70 2.83
C ASP A 28 -27.85 -19.08 3.99
N GLY A 29 -28.48 -18.07 4.60
CA GLY A 29 -29.35 -18.24 5.76
C GLY A 29 -28.66 -18.51 7.10
N THR A 30 -27.33 -18.68 7.12
CA THR A 30 -26.56 -18.92 8.37
C THR A 30 -25.85 -17.68 8.87
N ILE A 31 -25.50 -16.74 7.97
CA ILE A 31 -24.89 -15.45 8.30
C ILE A 31 -25.67 -14.30 7.67
N ASP A 32 -25.64 -13.13 8.31
CA ASP A 32 -26.19 -11.91 7.75
C ASP A 32 -25.13 -11.23 6.88
N TYR A 33 -25.29 -11.30 5.56
CA TYR A 33 -24.34 -10.69 4.63
C TYR A 33 -25.00 -9.91 3.50
N GLU A 34 -24.25 -8.97 2.96
CA GLU A 34 -24.60 -8.24 1.73
C GLU A 34 -23.41 -8.15 0.78
N ILE A 35 -23.71 -8.15 -0.53
CA ILE A 35 -22.72 -7.98 -1.59
C ILE A 35 -22.96 -6.62 -2.24
N TYR A 36 -21.96 -5.74 -2.15
CA TYR A 36 -21.94 -4.47 -2.87
C TYR A 36 -20.93 -4.54 -4.01
N VAL A 37 -21.40 -4.44 -5.23
CA VAL A 37 -20.55 -4.35 -6.43
C VAL A 37 -20.21 -2.89 -6.67
N LYS A 38 -18.91 -2.58 -6.66
CA LYS A 38 -18.39 -1.21 -6.84
C LYS A 38 -18.82 -0.63 -8.18
N GLN A 39 -19.29 0.61 -8.14
CA GLN A 39 -19.72 1.37 -9.33
C GLN A 39 -18.56 2.21 -9.90
N HIS A 40 -17.72 2.75 -9.03
CA HIS A 40 -16.57 3.58 -9.42
C HIS A 40 -15.47 3.53 -8.35
N LYS A 41 -14.30 4.08 -8.69
CA LYS A 41 -13.21 4.26 -7.72
C LYS A 41 -13.63 5.28 -6.66
N GLY A 42 -13.41 4.97 -5.38
CA GLY A 42 -13.68 5.87 -4.25
C GLY A 42 -15.05 5.68 -3.58
N ASP A 43 -15.94 4.84 -4.12
CA ASP A 43 -17.28 4.63 -3.56
C ASP A 43 -17.29 3.88 -2.21
N SER A 44 -16.22 3.17 -1.87
CA SER A 44 -16.11 2.42 -0.60
C SER A 44 -16.32 3.30 0.63
N ARG A 45 -15.92 4.58 0.58
CA ARG A 45 -16.12 5.52 1.71
C ARG A 45 -17.61 5.79 1.98
N GLU A 46 -18.38 6.00 0.92
CA GLU A 46 -19.83 6.18 1.02
C GLU A 46 -20.51 4.91 1.51
N VAL A 47 -20.07 3.76 1.00
CA VAL A 47 -20.60 2.45 1.38
C VAL A 47 -20.39 2.21 2.87
N VAL A 48 -19.18 2.35 3.39
CA VAL A 48 -18.88 2.15 4.82
C VAL A 48 -19.71 3.07 5.69
N ARG A 49 -19.80 4.37 5.34
CA ARG A 49 -20.63 5.34 6.09
C ARG A 49 -22.11 4.98 6.08
N ARG A 50 -22.64 4.57 4.93
CA ARG A 50 -24.05 4.17 4.78
C ARG A 50 -24.39 2.98 5.67
N TYR A 51 -23.53 1.92 5.64
CA TYR A 51 -23.75 0.75 6.49
C TYR A 51 -23.60 1.11 7.97
N ARG A 52 -22.62 1.92 8.35
CA ARG A 52 -22.47 2.37 9.75
C ARG A 52 -23.70 3.15 10.24
N ALA A 53 -24.26 4.03 9.41
CA ALA A 53 -25.47 4.78 9.74
C ALA A 53 -26.71 3.88 9.84
N ALA A 54 -26.84 2.88 8.97
CA ALA A 54 -27.98 1.95 8.97
C ALA A 54 -27.94 0.96 10.16
N PHE A 55 -26.74 0.59 10.63
CA PHE A 55 -26.54 -0.41 11.66
C PHE A 55 -25.65 0.12 12.81
N PRO A 56 -26.08 1.18 13.55
CA PRO A 56 -25.22 1.93 14.47
C PRO A 56 -24.73 1.15 15.69
N GLN A 57 -25.38 0.05 16.04
CA GLN A 57 -25.03 -0.79 17.20
C GLN A 57 -24.37 -2.12 16.84
N GLU A 58 -24.32 -2.45 15.54
CA GLU A 58 -23.77 -3.73 15.09
C GLU A 58 -22.28 -3.68 14.82
N GLU A 59 -21.58 -4.78 15.01
CA GLU A 59 -20.26 -4.98 14.44
C GLU A 59 -20.39 -5.21 12.94
N LEU A 60 -19.65 -4.42 12.16
CA LEU A 60 -19.61 -4.53 10.71
C LEU A 60 -18.25 -5.05 10.24
N ARG A 61 -18.26 -6.08 9.40
CA ARG A 61 -17.07 -6.65 8.79
C ARG A 61 -17.09 -6.42 7.28
N PHE A 62 -16.13 -5.64 6.78
CA PHE A 62 -15.99 -5.31 5.36
C PHE A 62 -14.94 -6.20 4.70
N TYR A 63 -15.31 -6.86 3.62
CA TYR A 63 -14.46 -7.75 2.84
C TYR A 63 -14.09 -7.06 1.53
N ALA A 64 -12.84 -6.64 1.38
CA ALA A 64 -12.34 -6.01 0.16
C ALA A 64 -12.07 -7.08 -0.91
N CYS A 65 -13.05 -7.36 -1.75
CA CYS A 65 -12.96 -8.37 -2.78
C CYS A 65 -12.29 -7.80 -4.04
N GLY A 66 -10.95 -7.99 -4.12
CA GLY A 66 -10.14 -7.41 -5.18
C GLY A 66 -8.65 -7.54 -4.94
N GLY A 67 -7.87 -6.62 -5.48
CA GLY A 67 -6.43 -6.49 -5.24
C GLY A 67 -6.08 -5.39 -4.24
N ASP A 68 -4.78 -5.04 -4.13
CA ASP A 68 -4.23 -4.06 -3.20
C ASP A 68 -4.95 -2.71 -3.23
N GLY A 69 -5.32 -2.22 -4.41
CA GLY A 69 -6.07 -0.96 -4.56
C GLY A 69 -7.46 -1.02 -3.95
N THR A 70 -8.17 -2.16 -4.05
CA THR A 70 -9.49 -2.34 -3.42
C THR A 70 -9.35 -2.44 -1.90
N LEU A 71 -8.37 -3.20 -1.43
CA LEU A 71 -8.06 -3.34 -0.01
C LEU A 71 -7.74 -1.98 0.62
N ARG A 72 -6.84 -1.21 0.00
CA ARG A 72 -6.50 0.14 0.44
C ARG A 72 -7.71 1.06 0.53
N GLU A 73 -8.57 1.03 -0.48
CA GLU A 73 -9.76 1.90 -0.53
C GLU A 73 -10.74 1.58 0.60
N VAL A 74 -10.98 0.30 0.87
CA VAL A 74 -11.83 -0.15 1.99
C VAL A 74 -11.18 0.19 3.33
N ALA A 75 -9.88 -0.04 3.48
CA ALA A 75 -9.12 0.32 4.69
C ALA A 75 -9.26 1.82 5.02
N ILE A 76 -9.01 2.69 4.03
CA ILE A 76 -9.12 4.14 4.21
C ILE A 76 -10.58 4.54 4.55
N ALA A 77 -11.56 3.86 3.99
CA ALA A 77 -12.97 4.10 4.30
C ALA A 77 -13.33 3.77 5.76
N CYS A 78 -12.62 2.83 6.38
CA CYS A 78 -12.82 2.41 7.77
C CYS A 78 -12.10 3.31 8.79
N ILE A 79 -11.18 4.18 8.37
CA ILE A 79 -10.45 5.06 9.30
C ILE A 79 -11.41 5.99 10.04
N GLY A 80 -11.31 6.01 11.38
CA GLY A 80 -12.15 6.85 12.24
C GLY A 80 -13.63 6.43 12.30
N VAL A 81 -13.96 5.21 11.90
CA VAL A 81 -15.31 4.65 11.99
C VAL A 81 -15.32 3.55 13.06
N ASP A 82 -16.02 3.76 14.16
CA ASP A 82 -16.10 2.80 15.26
C ASP A 82 -16.95 1.58 14.90
N GLY A 83 -16.63 0.43 15.51
CA GLY A 83 -17.37 -0.81 15.34
C GLY A 83 -17.26 -1.46 13.96
N VAL A 84 -16.22 -1.09 13.18
CA VAL A 84 -15.92 -1.69 11.88
C VAL A 84 -14.60 -2.45 11.92
N ALA A 85 -14.54 -3.55 11.19
CA ALA A 85 -13.33 -4.27 10.87
C ALA A 85 -13.31 -4.60 9.37
N PHE A 86 -12.14 -4.82 8.79
CA PHE A 86 -12.04 -5.16 7.38
C PHE A 86 -11.00 -6.25 7.13
N THR A 87 -11.09 -6.87 5.95
CA THR A 87 -10.13 -7.85 5.46
C THR A 87 -10.06 -7.83 3.93
N ALA A 88 -9.13 -8.60 3.38
CA ALA A 88 -9.05 -8.86 1.95
C ALA A 88 -9.79 -10.17 1.59
N PHE A 89 -10.44 -10.19 0.42
CA PHE A 89 -10.65 -11.40 -0.36
C PHE A 89 -9.78 -11.26 -1.61
N ALA A 90 -8.57 -11.89 -1.57
CA ALA A 90 -7.44 -11.54 -2.42
C ALA A 90 -7.57 -12.07 -3.85
N GLN A 91 -8.01 -11.22 -4.78
CA GLN A 91 -8.18 -11.53 -6.20
C GLN A 91 -7.27 -10.69 -7.12
N GLY A 92 -6.37 -9.89 -6.56
CA GLY A 92 -5.40 -9.07 -7.31
C GLY A 92 -4.21 -9.88 -7.81
N SER A 93 -3.37 -9.22 -8.63
CA SER A 93 -2.12 -9.79 -9.13
C SER A 93 -0.94 -9.63 -8.16
N GLY A 94 -0.95 -8.60 -7.32
CA GLY A 94 0.10 -8.30 -6.34
C GLY A 94 -0.22 -8.91 -4.98
N ASN A 95 -1.31 -8.47 -4.39
CA ASN A 95 -1.79 -8.81 -3.04
C ASN A 95 -0.66 -8.66 -2.00
N ASP A 96 0.02 -7.51 -2.05
CA ASP A 96 1.27 -7.28 -1.32
C ASP A 96 1.07 -7.25 0.19
N TYR A 97 0.01 -6.60 0.66
CA TYR A 97 -0.26 -6.49 2.09
C TYR A 97 -0.49 -7.85 2.76
N VAL A 98 -1.26 -8.73 2.12
CA VAL A 98 -1.59 -10.03 2.72
C VAL A 98 -0.41 -11.01 2.76
N LYS A 99 0.71 -10.70 2.09
CA LYS A 99 1.95 -11.48 2.21
C LYS A 99 2.56 -11.39 3.62
N TYR A 100 2.29 -10.31 4.33
CA TYR A 100 2.65 -10.18 5.74
C TYR A 100 1.99 -11.30 6.59
N TYR A 101 0.81 -11.77 6.18
CA TYR A 101 0.02 -12.81 6.86
C TYR A 101 0.09 -14.18 6.14
N GLY A 102 1.19 -14.48 5.47
CA GLY A 102 1.42 -15.77 4.83
C GLY A 102 0.93 -15.89 3.39
N GLY A 103 0.39 -14.80 2.80
CA GLY A 103 0.10 -14.71 1.38
C GLY A 103 -1.37 -14.83 0.99
N ALA A 104 -1.61 -14.62 -0.30
CA ALA A 104 -2.95 -14.48 -0.87
C ALA A 104 -3.84 -15.72 -0.71
N ASP A 105 -3.28 -16.92 -0.65
CA ASP A 105 -4.05 -18.16 -0.57
C ASP A 105 -4.81 -18.26 0.76
N ASN A 106 -4.24 -17.74 1.85
CA ASN A 106 -4.93 -17.64 3.14
C ASN A 106 -6.18 -16.74 3.07
N PHE A 107 -6.20 -15.78 2.15
CA PHE A 107 -7.27 -14.79 1.99
C PHE A 107 -8.22 -15.09 0.81
N ARG A 108 -8.28 -16.34 0.35
CA ARG A 108 -9.20 -16.79 -0.69
C ARG A 108 -10.28 -17.73 -0.19
N ASP A 109 -10.18 -18.16 1.06
CA ASP A 109 -11.18 -19.00 1.72
C ASP A 109 -12.10 -18.10 2.56
N ILE A 110 -13.35 -17.95 2.11
CA ILE A 110 -14.36 -17.13 2.82
C ILE A 110 -14.67 -17.72 4.19
N GLY A 111 -14.69 -19.03 4.36
CA GLY A 111 -14.95 -19.65 5.66
C GLY A 111 -13.93 -19.24 6.72
N ARG A 112 -12.65 -19.30 6.37
CA ARG A 112 -11.54 -18.85 7.23
C ARG A 112 -11.59 -17.34 7.53
N LEU A 113 -12.09 -16.54 6.59
CA LEU A 113 -12.24 -15.10 6.78
C LEU A 113 -13.44 -14.77 7.69
N LEU A 114 -14.52 -15.54 7.60
CA LEU A 114 -15.72 -15.37 8.46
C LEU A 114 -15.41 -15.69 9.93
N SER A 115 -14.62 -16.74 10.20
CA SER A 115 -14.14 -17.12 11.55
C SER A 115 -12.95 -16.27 12.01
N GLY A 116 -12.36 -15.48 11.11
CA GLY A 116 -11.13 -14.75 11.38
C GLY A 116 -11.15 -13.79 12.56
N THR A 117 -9.96 -13.61 13.16
CA THR A 117 -9.74 -12.81 14.36
C THR A 117 -9.41 -11.36 14.02
N LYS A 118 -9.98 -10.41 14.79
CA LYS A 118 -9.65 -8.98 14.66
C LYS A 118 -8.29 -8.69 15.29
N THR A 119 -7.43 -8.02 14.54
CA THR A 119 -6.13 -7.56 14.99
C THR A 119 -6.03 -6.05 14.75
N PRO A 120 -5.68 -5.25 15.77
CA PRO A 120 -5.41 -3.83 15.55
C PRO A 120 -4.17 -3.68 14.67
N ILE A 121 -4.23 -2.77 13.71
CA ILE A 121 -3.13 -2.48 12.80
C ILE A 121 -2.86 -0.98 12.70
N ASP A 122 -1.63 -0.66 12.34
CA ASP A 122 -1.16 0.69 12.11
C ASP A 122 -1.49 1.17 10.70
N VAL A 123 -1.56 2.50 10.54
CA VAL A 123 -1.72 3.12 9.23
C VAL A 123 -0.93 4.43 9.18
N MET A 124 -0.32 4.72 8.05
CA MET A 124 0.41 5.97 7.82
C MET A 124 -0.55 7.06 7.37
N SER A 125 -0.67 8.14 8.17
CA SER A 125 -1.27 9.41 7.76
C SER A 125 -0.22 10.21 7.00
N VAL A 126 -0.57 10.72 5.83
CA VAL A 126 0.34 11.45 4.95
C VAL A 126 -0.26 12.81 4.60
N THR A 127 0.43 13.86 4.99
CA THR A 127 0.11 15.24 4.60
C THR A 127 1.08 15.67 3.51
N ALA A 128 0.58 15.91 2.32
CA ALA A 128 1.35 16.41 1.18
C ALA A 128 1.10 17.91 1.00
N LYS A 129 2.17 18.71 0.85
CA LYS A 129 2.10 20.14 0.58
C LYS A 129 2.73 20.46 -0.77
N SER A 130 2.10 21.33 -1.53
CA SER A 130 2.60 21.83 -2.82
C SER A 130 2.30 23.32 -2.96
N ALA A 131 3.10 24.03 -3.75
CA ALA A 131 2.79 25.40 -4.12
C ALA A 131 1.60 25.42 -5.10
N GLY A 132 0.57 26.17 -4.78
CA GLY A 132 -0.53 26.49 -5.69
C GLY A 132 -0.16 27.59 -6.69
N PRO A 133 -1.06 27.87 -7.68
CA PRO A 133 -0.80 28.89 -8.70
C PRO A 133 -0.49 30.29 -8.16
N ASP A 134 -1.07 30.65 -7.01
CA ASP A 134 -0.92 31.97 -6.39
C ASP A 134 0.08 31.96 -5.23
N HIS A 135 1.08 31.05 -5.24
CA HIS A 135 2.02 30.80 -4.12
C HIS A 135 1.35 30.40 -2.81
N THR A 136 0.06 30.07 -2.81
CA THR A 136 -0.62 29.51 -1.64
C THR A 136 -0.17 28.06 -1.44
N MET A 137 0.07 27.65 -0.19
CA MET A 137 0.39 26.25 0.11
C MET A 137 -0.90 25.42 0.12
N LEU A 138 -1.03 24.55 -0.88
CA LEU A 138 -2.08 23.53 -0.90
C LEU A 138 -1.64 22.35 -0.05
N SER A 139 -2.56 21.88 0.80
CA SER A 139 -2.32 20.71 1.66
C SER A 139 -3.36 19.64 1.35
N THR A 140 -2.91 18.42 1.16
CA THR A 140 -3.77 17.25 0.95
C THR A 140 -3.41 16.19 1.98
N GLU A 141 -4.42 15.71 2.71
CA GLU A 141 -4.28 14.59 3.64
C GLU A 141 -4.75 13.30 2.97
N THR A 142 -3.96 12.25 3.11
CA THR A 142 -4.26 10.91 2.60
C THR A 142 -3.60 9.85 3.49
N TRP A 143 -3.77 8.57 3.13
CA TRP A 143 -3.33 7.46 3.96
C TRP A 143 -2.65 6.37 3.13
N ALA A 144 -1.71 5.66 3.76
CA ALA A 144 -1.14 4.43 3.24
C ALA A 144 -1.19 3.34 4.32
N MET A 145 -1.62 2.15 3.94
CA MET A 145 -1.73 1.01 4.84
C MET A 145 -0.48 0.15 4.80
N ASN A 146 0.01 -0.17 3.61
CA ASN A 146 1.11 -1.09 3.38
C ASN A 146 2.46 -0.36 3.34
N ALA A 147 2.64 0.53 2.38
CA ALA A 147 3.93 1.20 2.17
C ALA A 147 3.82 2.54 1.46
N THR A 148 4.71 3.45 1.86
CA THR A 148 5.03 4.69 1.16
C THR A 148 6.40 4.55 0.54
N HIS A 149 6.57 4.81 -0.76
CA HIS A 149 7.86 4.71 -1.43
C HIS A 149 8.09 5.84 -2.43
N PHE A 150 9.34 6.25 -2.58
CA PHE A 150 9.73 7.37 -3.42
C PHE A 150 11.16 7.22 -3.97
N GLY A 151 11.53 8.10 -4.90
CA GLY A 151 12.76 7.98 -5.66
C GLY A 151 12.57 7.10 -6.91
N LEU A 152 13.42 6.09 -7.09
CA LEU A 152 13.36 5.17 -8.24
C LEU A 152 11.98 4.51 -8.35
N ASP A 153 11.46 3.98 -7.26
CA ASP A 153 10.21 3.20 -7.25
C ASP A 153 9.00 4.05 -7.67
N ALA A 154 8.88 5.28 -7.14
CA ALA A 154 7.81 6.19 -7.54
C ALA A 154 7.92 6.58 -9.02
N LYS A 155 9.14 6.82 -9.53
CA LYS A 155 9.36 7.12 -10.96
C LYS A 155 9.03 5.94 -11.86
N VAL A 156 9.32 4.72 -11.42
CA VAL A 156 8.90 3.48 -12.12
C VAL A 156 7.38 3.41 -12.15
N ALA A 157 6.69 3.65 -11.03
CA ALA A 157 5.24 3.63 -10.94
C ALA A 157 4.58 4.69 -11.84
N VAL A 158 5.09 5.93 -11.85
CA VAL A 158 4.64 7.01 -12.76
C VAL A 158 4.82 6.60 -14.22
N THR A 159 6.00 6.09 -14.57
CA THR A 159 6.32 5.67 -15.94
C THR A 159 5.43 4.52 -16.38
N MET A 160 5.25 3.51 -15.53
CA MET A 160 4.35 2.37 -15.79
C MET A 160 2.91 2.84 -16.05
N ASN A 161 2.39 3.77 -15.25
CA ASN A 161 1.04 4.30 -15.41
C ASN A 161 0.86 5.06 -16.74
N ARG A 162 1.92 5.75 -17.22
CA ARG A 162 1.92 6.39 -18.54
C ARG A 162 1.95 5.34 -19.66
N LEU A 163 2.85 4.35 -19.55
CA LEU A 163 3.03 3.31 -20.56
C LEU A 163 1.81 2.40 -20.74
N ARG A 164 1.05 2.14 -19.67
CA ARG A 164 -0.21 1.38 -19.74
C ARG A 164 -1.26 2.00 -20.68
N ARG A 165 -1.15 3.31 -20.94
CA ARG A 165 -2.05 4.05 -21.83
C ARG A 165 -1.58 4.02 -23.29
N VAL A 166 -0.39 3.51 -23.56
CA VAL A 166 0.19 3.43 -24.90
C VAL A 166 -0.22 2.11 -25.57
N PRO A 167 -0.99 2.13 -26.68
CA PRO A 167 -1.54 0.91 -27.30
C PRO A 167 -0.49 -0.13 -27.70
N LEU A 168 0.69 0.32 -28.16
CA LEU A 168 1.78 -0.56 -28.64
C LEU A 168 2.52 -1.31 -27.54
N ILE A 169 2.57 -0.77 -26.31
CA ILE A 169 3.31 -1.38 -25.18
C ILE A 169 2.41 -2.33 -24.40
N GLY A 170 1.13 -1.99 -24.29
CA GLY A 170 0.14 -2.79 -23.57
C GLY A 170 0.43 -2.94 -22.06
N LYS A 171 -0.55 -3.48 -21.32
CA LYS A 171 -0.45 -3.63 -19.86
C LYS A 171 0.69 -4.55 -19.43
N ARG A 172 1.03 -5.57 -20.23
CA ARG A 172 2.02 -6.61 -19.89
C ARG A 172 3.46 -6.10 -19.93
N MET A 173 3.79 -5.23 -20.89
CA MET A 173 5.15 -4.71 -21.06
C MET A 173 5.40 -3.39 -20.33
N ALA A 174 4.36 -2.73 -19.82
CA ALA A 174 4.49 -1.43 -19.15
C ALA A 174 5.43 -1.46 -17.93
N TYR A 175 5.33 -2.49 -17.09
CA TYR A 175 6.16 -2.61 -15.89
C TYR A 175 7.64 -2.90 -16.22
N PRO A 176 8.00 -3.95 -17.01
CA PRO A 176 9.40 -4.19 -17.38
C PRO A 176 10.04 -2.97 -18.07
N THR A 177 9.33 -2.34 -18.99
CA THR A 177 9.82 -1.13 -19.67
C THR A 177 10.04 0.03 -18.71
N ALA A 178 9.13 0.25 -17.75
CA ALA A 178 9.28 1.29 -16.75
C ALA A 178 10.48 1.04 -15.81
N VAL A 179 10.74 -0.21 -15.44
CA VAL A 179 11.91 -0.59 -14.62
C VAL A 179 13.21 -0.31 -15.36
N VAL A 180 13.31 -0.72 -16.64
CA VAL A 180 14.48 -0.44 -17.47
C VAL A 180 14.68 1.07 -17.63
N TRP A 181 13.62 1.82 -17.90
CA TRP A 181 13.68 3.28 -18.01
C TRP A 181 14.14 3.93 -16.71
N GLY A 182 13.56 3.52 -15.57
CA GLY A 182 13.98 3.99 -14.25
C GLY A 182 15.44 3.69 -13.95
N PHE A 183 15.91 2.49 -14.27
CA PHE A 183 17.32 2.11 -14.16
C PHE A 183 18.25 2.99 -14.97
N LEU A 184 17.84 3.46 -16.14
CA LEU A 184 18.64 4.35 -16.96
C LEU A 184 18.60 5.81 -16.48
N THR A 185 17.46 6.28 -15.96
CA THR A 185 17.20 7.72 -15.77
C THR A 185 17.02 8.15 -14.31
N ALA A 186 16.71 7.23 -13.39
CA ALA A 186 16.29 7.55 -12.02
C ALA A 186 17.19 6.99 -10.91
N MET A 187 18.48 6.79 -11.19
CA MET A 187 19.45 6.29 -10.19
C MET A 187 19.84 7.34 -9.13
N ARG A 188 19.44 8.59 -9.30
CA ARG A 188 19.71 9.70 -8.39
C ARG A 188 18.45 10.57 -8.32
N ASN A 189 17.87 10.68 -7.13
CA ASN A 189 16.63 11.40 -6.91
C ASN A 189 16.84 12.46 -5.84
N PRO A 190 16.81 13.75 -6.20
CA PRO A 190 16.97 14.83 -5.24
C PRO A 190 15.81 14.83 -4.24
N CYS A 191 16.12 14.69 -2.96
CA CYS A 191 15.22 14.93 -1.83
C CYS A 191 16.00 14.87 -0.53
N GLU A 192 15.43 15.43 0.51
CA GLU A 192 15.93 15.33 1.88
C GLU A 192 14.90 14.57 2.73
N VAL A 193 15.39 13.73 3.64
CA VAL A 193 14.56 12.81 4.43
C VAL A 193 14.97 12.88 5.89
N TRP A 194 13.98 13.04 6.77
CA TRP A 194 14.16 12.99 8.22
C TRP A 194 13.25 11.91 8.81
N ALA A 195 13.78 11.12 9.72
CA ALA A 195 13.03 10.18 10.54
C ALA A 195 13.10 10.63 12.01
N ASP A 196 11.95 10.81 12.64
CA ASP A 196 11.82 11.34 14.02
C ASP A 196 12.70 12.57 14.27
N GLY A 197 12.74 13.49 13.27
CA GLY A 197 13.52 14.73 13.31
C GLY A 197 15.01 14.58 13.00
N VAL A 198 15.52 13.35 12.81
CA VAL A 198 16.93 13.09 12.47
C VAL A 198 17.09 12.97 10.96
N LYS A 199 17.99 13.78 10.39
CA LYS A 199 18.28 13.78 8.95
C LYS A 199 18.99 12.48 8.54
N LEU A 200 18.49 11.81 7.49
CA LEU A 200 19.00 10.52 7.04
C LEU A 200 19.95 10.60 5.84
N ASN A 201 19.89 11.68 5.05
CA ASN A 201 20.67 11.76 3.80
C ASN A 201 21.10 13.19 3.44
N ASP A 202 22.07 13.29 2.52
CA ASP A 202 22.57 14.54 1.95
C ASP A 202 21.98 14.76 0.56
N LYS A 203 20.77 15.32 0.47
CA LYS A 203 20.10 15.83 -0.74
C LYS A 203 19.77 14.83 -1.85
N VAL A 204 20.30 13.59 -1.86
CA VAL A 204 20.07 12.63 -2.94
C VAL A 204 19.91 11.22 -2.41
N ILE A 205 18.91 10.50 -2.92
CA ILE A 205 18.70 9.07 -2.68
C ILE A 205 18.62 8.30 -3.99
N LEU A 206 18.74 6.97 -3.94
CA LEU A 206 18.27 6.10 -4.99
C LEU A 206 16.76 5.87 -4.82
N LEU A 207 16.37 5.33 -3.69
CA LEU A 207 14.98 5.09 -3.29
C LEU A 207 14.86 5.13 -1.76
N CYS A 208 13.65 5.31 -1.28
CA CYS A 208 13.29 5.13 0.11
C CYS A 208 11.90 4.51 0.20
N THR A 209 11.76 3.56 1.12
CA THR A 209 10.48 2.95 1.48
C THR A 209 10.25 3.11 2.97
N ALA A 210 9.05 3.55 3.35
CA ALA A 210 8.53 3.48 4.71
C ALA A 210 7.33 2.53 4.70
N ALA A 211 7.32 1.51 5.54
CA ALA A 211 6.36 0.42 5.44
C ALA A 211 5.87 -0.10 6.79
N ASN A 212 4.60 -0.46 6.84
CA ASN A 212 3.98 -1.28 7.88
C ASN A 212 3.87 -2.75 7.41
N GLY A 213 3.70 -2.98 6.11
CA GLY A 213 3.79 -4.31 5.52
C GLY A 213 5.20 -4.63 5.00
N SER A 214 5.42 -5.87 4.57
CA SER A 214 6.76 -6.34 4.18
C SER A 214 7.05 -6.21 2.68
N HIS A 215 6.02 -6.26 1.82
CA HIS A 215 6.20 -6.42 0.36
C HIS A 215 5.61 -5.26 -0.43
N VAL A 216 6.27 -4.95 -1.56
CA VAL A 216 5.79 -4.00 -2.58
C VAL A 216 6.03 -4.54 -3.98
N GLY A 217 5.25 -4.06 -4.97
CA GLY A 217 5.45 -4.38 -6.38
C GLY A 217 5.31 -5.85 -6.72
N GLY A 218 4.54 -6.62 -5.96
CA GLY A 218 4.24 -8.02 -6.19
C GLY A 218 5.33 -9.00 -5.76
N SER A 219 6.57 -8.56 -5.54
CA SER A 219 7.66 -9.53 -5.31
C SER A 219 8.78 -9.03 -4.39
N TYR A 220 8.85 -7.74 -4.10
CA TYR A 220 9.98 -7.17 -3.37
C TYR A 220 9.68 -7.10 -1.88
N ASN A 221 10.46 -7.82 -1.07
CA ASN A 221 10.41 -7.76 0.38
C ASN A 221 11.29 -6.59 0.86
N CYS A 222 10.75 -5.37 0.75
CA CYS A 222 11.48 -4.14 1.04
C CYS A 222 11.65 -3.84 2.52
N ALA A 223 10.78 -4.40 3.38
CA ALA A 223 10.78 -4.21 4.82
C ALA A 223 10.63 -5.56 5.54
N PRO A 224 11.67 -6.41 5.52
CA PRO A 224 11.59 -7.80 6.00
C PRO A 224 11.39 -7.94 7.52
N ARG A 225 11.59 -6.85 8.27
CA ARG A 225 11.44 -6.83 9.73
C ARG A 225 10.23 -6.01 10.18
N SER A 226 9.34 -5.62 9.25
CA SER A 226 8.20 -4.79 9.59
C SER A 226 7.26 -5.47 10.58
N LEU A 227 6.74 -4.67 11.51
CA LEU A 227 5.62 -4.98 12.37
C LEU A 227 4.53 -3.95 12.06
N ASN A 228 3.29 -4.38 12.02
CA ASN A 228 2.20 -3.50 11.59
C ASN A 228 1.26 -3.09 12.72
N ASP A 229 1.70 -3.21 13.98
CA ASP A 229 0.91 -2.96 15.18
C ASP A 229 1.70 -2.30 16.34
N ASP A 230 2.95 -1.90 16.09
CA ASP A 230 3.85 -1.41 17.15
C ASP A 230 4.02 0.12 17.20
N GLY A 231 3.30 0.85 16.34
CA GLY A 231 3.33 2.31 16.26
C GLY A 231 4.51 2.86 15.44
N LEU A 232 5.32 2.01 14.82
CA LEU A 232 6.50 2.39 14.04
C LEU A 232 6.40 1.86 12.62
N MET A 233 6.93 2.60 11.66
CA MET A 233 7.16 2.13 10.29
C MET A 233 8.63 1.77 10.10
N GLU A 234 8.88 0.73 9.31
CA GLU A 234 10.23 0.40 8.86
C GLU A 234 10.65 1.35 7.74
N VAL A 235 11.77 2.02 7.91
CA VAL A 235 12.33 2.95 6.92
C VAL A 235 13.58 2.34 6.31
N CYS A 236 13.53 2.05 5.01
CA CYS A 236 14.65 1.56 4.22
C CYS A 236 15.05 2.65 3.21
N LEU A 237 16.09 3.40 3.50
CA LEU A 237 16.65 4.41 2.61
C LEU A 237 17.91 3.86 1.93
N VAL A 238 17.91 3.88 0.60
CA VAL A 238 19.05 3.44 -0.22
C VAL A 238 19.70 4.66 -0.86
N ARG A 239 20.99 4.87 -0.56
CA ARG A 239 21.81 5.92 -1.18
C ARG A 239 22.14 5.57 -2.61
N PRO A 240 22.49 6.56 -3.47
CA PRO A 240 22.97 6.28 -4.81
C PRO A 240 24.16 5.31 -4.80
N LEU A 241 24.09 4.30 -5.66
CA LEU A 241 25.13 3.31 -5.84
C LEU A 241 25.36 3.02 -7.33
N PRO A 242 26.53 2.44 -7.71
CA PRO A 242 26.82 2.09 -9.10
C PRO A 242 25.78 1.11 -9.66
N ARG A 243 25.39 1.30 -10.91
CA ARG A 243 24.36 0.50 -11.60
C ARG A 243 24.60 -1.01 -11.49
N LEU A 244 25.84 -1.45 -11.72
CA LEU A 244 26.17 -2.87 -11.62
C LEU A 244 25.98 -3.42 -10.19
N LYS A 245 26.27 -2.60 -9.16
CA LYS A 245 26.03 -2.97 -7.77
C LYS A 245 24.53 -3.01 -7.47
N PHE A 246 23.74 -2.08 -8.01
CA PHE A 246 22.29 -2.10 -7.90
C PHE A 246 21.68 -3.38 -8.48
N LEU A 247 22.09 -3.80 -9.69
CA LEU A 247 21.61 -5.05 -10.28
C LEU A 247 21.89 -6.26 -9.39
N ARG A 248 23.06 -6.32 -8.78
CA ARG A 248 23.39 -7.40 -7.82
C ARG A 248 22.59 -7.32 -6.52
N MET A 249 22.17 -6.12 -6.12
CA MET A 249 21.33 -5.92 -4.93
C MET A 249 19.89 -6.34 -5.16
N MET A 250 19.39 -6.31 -6.40
CA MET A 250 17.97 -6.55 -6.71
C MET A 250 17.47 -7.89 -6.21
N ASP A 251 18.25 -8.96 -6.33
CA ASP A 251 17.86 -10.30 -5.86
C ASP A 251 17.80 -10.34 -4.33
N ASP A 252 18.76 -9.73 -3.65
CA ASP A 252 18.72 -9.63 -2.19
C ASP A 252 17.61 -8.72 -1.70
N TYR A 253 17.32 -7.62 -2.43
CA TYR A 253 16.19 -6.73 -2.13
C TYR A 253 14.84 -7.45 -2.30
N LYS A 254 14.72 -8.27 -3.35
CA LYS A 254 13.54 -9.09 -3.59
C LYS A 254 13.30 -10.10 -2.46
N LEU A 255 14.36 -10.68 -1.93
CA LEU A 255 14.31 -11.72 -0.88
C LEU A 255 14.38 -11.16 0.55
N GLY A 256 14.44 -9.84 0.72
CA GLY A 256 14.57 -9.21 2.04
C GLY A 256 15.94 -9.36 2.69
N ARG A 257 16.97 -9.83 1.97
CA ARG A 257 18.32 -10.06 2.49
C ARG A 257 19.25 -8.86 2.35
N HIS A 258 18.80 -7.80 1.67
CA HIS A 258 19.61 -6.60 1.37
C HIS A 258 20.07 -5.85 2.62
N ILE A 259 19.30 -5.89 3.71
CA ILE A 259 19.62 -5.20 4.96
C ILE A 259 20.78 -5.88 5.74
N ASP A 260 20.95 -7.17 5.56
CA ASP A 260 21.96 -7.97 6.25
C ASP A 260 23.20 -8.26 5.40
N ASN A 261 23.18 -7.88 4.10
CA ASN A 261 24.31 -8.12 3.22
C ASN A 261 25.38 -7.02 3.37
N PRO A 262 26.59 -7.34 3.88
CA PRO A 262 27.63 -6.35 4.15
C PRO A 262 28.12 -5.60 2.91
N LYS A 263 27.87 -6.12 1.69
CA LYS A 263 28.19 -5.44 0.43
C LYS A 263 27.29 -4.23 0.18
N PHE A 264 26.08 -4.21 0.78
CA PHE A 264 25.07 -3.17 0.56
C PHE A 264 24.86 -2.28 1.78
N THR A 265 25.19 -2.74 2.97
CA THR A 265 25.08 -1.98 4.23
C THR A 265 25.62 -0.54 4.14
N PRO A 266 26.77 -0.23 3.44
CA PRO A 266 27.22 1.16 3.32
C PRO A 266 26.28 2.08 2.53
N TYR A 267 25.36 1.51 1.76
CA TYR A 267 24.40 2.25 0.93
C TYR A 267 22.99 2.28 1.53
N ILE A 268 22.74 1.50 2.57
CA ILE A 268 21.41 1.33 3.17
C ILE A 268 21.42 1.92 4.57
N THR A 269 20.43 2.76 4.85
CA THR A 269 20.01 3.11 6.20
C THR A 269 18.69 2.40 6.46
N TYR A 270 18.68 1.49 7.45
CA TYR A 270 17.48 0.76 7.85
C TYR A 270 17.20 1.04 9.32
N LEU A 271 16.03 1.57 9.63
CA LEU A 271 15.64 1.95 10.97
C LEU A 271 14.12 1.91 11.13
N ARG A 272 13.65 2.07 12.36
CA ARG A 272 12.23 2.21 12.69
C ARG A 272 11.95 3.63 13.14
N ALA A 273 10.84 4.21 12.70
CA ALA A 273 10.47 5.58 13.03
C ALA A 273 8.94 5.72 13.14
N ARG A 274 8.51 6.68 13.96
CA ARG A 274 7.10 7.07 14.04
C ARG A 274 6.75 8.11 12.99
N THR A 275 7.68 8.99 12.66
CA THR A 275 7.46 10.09 11.72
C THR A 275 8.53 10.10 10.64
N LEU A 276 8.12 10.49 9.43
CA LEU A 276 9.01 10.73 8.32
C LEU A 276 8.65 12.06 7.66
N THR A 277 9.62 12.96 7.52
CA THR A 277 9.48 14.20 6.76
C THR A 277 10.31 14.09 5.49
N ILE A 278 9.73 14.47 4.37
CA ILE A 278 10.37 14.39 3.05
C ILE A 278 10.25 15.75 2.38
N GLU A 279 11.37 16.30 1.92
CA GLU A 279 11.43 17.51 1.10
C GLU A 279 12.00 17.17 -0.27
N GLY A 280 11.27 17.51 -1.30
CA GLY A 280 11.64 17.27 -2.69
C GLY A 280 11.50 18.52 -3.55
N PRO A 281 12.10 18.55 -4.75
CA PRO A 281 11.94 19.63 -5.70
C PRO A 281 10.51 19.68 -6.26
N GLU A 282 10.22 20.75 -6.99
CA GLU A 282 8.98 20.82 -7.76
C GLU A 282 8.80 19.59 -8.68
N GLY A 283 7.58 19.06 -8.75
CA GLY A 283 7.26 17.84 -9.48
C GLY A 283 7.72 16.54 -8.79
N PHE A 284 8.22 16.62 -7.56
CA PHE A 284 8.50 15.42 -6.77
C PHE A 284 7.21 14.67 -6.43
N CYS A 285 7.31 13.36 -6.30
CA CYS A 285 6.17 12.52 -5.95
C CYS A 285 6.58 11.34 -5.08
N ILE A 286 5.61 10.88 -4.31
CA ILE A 286 5.67 9.63 -3.56
C ILE A 286 4.55 8.70 -4.03
N SER A 287 4.71 7.42 -3.80
CA SER A 287 3.68 6.42 -4.05
C SER A 287 3.17 5.86 -2.73
N LEU A 288 1.87 5.89 -2.54
CA LEU A 288 1.16 5.41 -1.34
C LEU A 288 0.33 4.19 -1.74
N ASP A 289 0.80 2.99 -1.42
CA ASP A 289 0.15 1.74 -1.83
C ASP A 289 -0.14 1.68 -3.35
N GLY A 290 0.75 2.28 -4.17
CA GLY A 290 0.61 2.36 -5.62
C GLY A 290 -0.10 3.60 -6.16
N GLU A 291 -0.69 4.45 -5.32
CA GLU A 291 -1.27 5.74 -5.72
C GLU A 291 -0.21 6.85 -5.66
N ILE A 292 -0.08 7.62 -6.74
CA ILE A 292 0.92 8.69 -6.83
C ILE A 292 0.37 9.99 -6.26
N VAL A 293 1.12 10.59 -5.35
CA VAL A 293 0.83 11.90 -4.77
C VAL A 293 2.01 12.83 -5.05
N TYR A 294 1.73 13.99 -5.64
CA TYR A 294 2.72 15.01 -5.93
C TYR A 294 2.77 16.06 -4.81
N GLY A 295 3.97 16.55 -4.53
CA GLY A 295 4.20 17.59 -3.53
C GLY A 295 5.68 17.93 -3.43
N THR A 296 5.99 19.00 -2.70
CA THR A 296 7.37 19.39 -2.37
C THR A 296 7.73 19.09 -0.92
N HIS A 297 6.73 18.89 -0.07
CA HIS A 297 6.90 18.54 1.33
C HIS A 297 5.85 17.50 1.73
N PHE A 298 6.29 16.47 2.45
CA PHE A 298 5.42 15.42 2.95
C PHE A 298 5.75 15.14 4.41
N ASP A 299 4.71 15.11 5.23
CA ASP A 299 4.77 14.63 6.61
C ASP A 299 4.03 13.29 6.67
N VAL A 300 4.72 12.23 7.04
CA VAL A 300 4.20 10.88 7.25
C VAL A 300 4.23 10.57 8.74
N VAL A 301 3.09 10.18 9.29
CA VAL A 301 2.97 9.82 10.72
C VAL A 301 2.32 8.46 10.85
N ASN A 302 3.00 7.50 11.48
CA ASN A 302 2.38 6.22 11.78
C ASN A 302 1.38 6.37 12.94
N LYS A 303 0.13 6.01 12.66
CA LYS A 303 -0.98 6.02 13.63
C LYS A 303 -1.20 4.61 14.14
N GLN A 304 -0.79 4.38 15.36
CA GLN A 304 -0.87 3.07 15.99
C GLN A 304 -2.33 2.64 16.18
N HIS A 305 -2.62 1.38 15.85
CA HIS A 305 -3.91 0.72 16.06
C HIS A 305 -5.11 1.48 15.46
N ALA A 306 -4.89 2.21 14.37
CA ALA A 306 -5.92 3.06 13.76
C ALA A 306 -7.01 2.27 13.03
N LEU A 307 -6.80 0.98 12.75
CA LEU A 307 -7.72 0.11 12.03
C LEU A 307 -7.82 -1.26 12.71
N GLN A 308 -8.90 -1.99 12.42
CA GLN A 308 -9.10 -3.39 12.81
C GLN A 308 -9.07 -4.27 11.57
N PHE A 309 -8.03 -5.06 11.41
CA PHE A 309 -7.89 -6.02 10.31
C PHE A 309 -8.31 -7.42 10.75
N ILE A 310 -9.02 -8.16 9.90
CA ILE A 310 -9.41 -9.54 10.18
C ILE A 310 -8.40 -10.47 9.51
N THR A 311 -7.70 -11.23 10.33
CA THR A 311 -6.77 -12.29 9.89
C THR A 311 -7.49 -13.62 9.82
N PRO A 312 -7.33 -14.41 8.74
CA PRO A 312 -7.96 -15.72 8.60
C PRO A 312 -7.40 -16.71 9.63
N GLU A 313 -8.27 -17.55 10.19
CA GLU A 313 -7.88 -18.67 11.07
C GLU A 313 -7.40 -19.89 10.29
#